data_332974ea972a8927f4c0a82bf5c018e5
#
_entry.id   332974ea972a8927f4c0a82bf5c018e5
#
_cell.length_a   1.000
_cell.length_b   1.000
_cell.length_c   1.000
_cell.angle_alpha   90.00
_cell.angle_beta   90.00
_cell.angle_gamma   90.00
#
_symmetry.space_group_name_H-M   'P 1'
#
loop_
_entity.id
_entity.type
_entity.pdbx_description
1 polymer ?
#
loop_
_entity_poly.entity_id
_entity_poly.type
_entity_poly.pdbx_seq_one_letter_code
_entity_poly.pdbx_strand_id
1 'polypeptide(L)'
;DELDIYLQRYTIFDNPFLPAEFVEQLCKEYEGTIYYDRLILGLWKRAEGAIYKSFADDPKQFRCDIVDELFPDPECKQFRKEDITSIELGIDFGGSQSGHSFVARGYTDDYREVIVLKSRRIMARDEVEEIDSNKLDQLFCEFIQEVIDQYAICVNYGEYVEYCNVESVFWDNAETVLGNSIRNAVERRFPWISVRPAKKKTITDRIRCTVKLMGAGRFFITKDCESLKTAFSDAVWNKDV
;
A
#
# COMPACT_ATOMS: atom_id res chain seq x y z
N ASP A 1 -22.75 40.00 13.29
CA ASP A 1 -23.28 38.85 14.04
C ASP A 1 -22.11 38.13 14.65
N GLU A 2 -21.92 38.29 15.99
CA GLU A 2 -20.95 37.47 16.74
C GLU A 2 -21.50 36.05 16.84
N LEU A 3 -20.78 35.08 16.30
CA LEU A 3 -21.06 33.67 16.49
C LEU A 3 -20.64 33.29 17.92
N ASP A 4 -21.62 32.93 18.77
CA ASP A 4 -21.36 32.36 20.08
C ASP A 4 -20.88 30.91 19.90
N ILE A 5 -19.54 30.70 19.91
CA ILE A 5 -18.94 29.39 19.70
C ILE A 5 -18.49 28.84 21.03
N TYR A 6 -19.14 27.76 21.48
CA TYR A 6 -18.65 26.96 22.60
C TYR A 6 -17.68 25.88 22.12
N LEU A 7 -16.44 25.90 22.62
CA LEU A 7 -15.41 24.92 22.32
C LEU A 7 -15.13 24.05 23.55
N GLN A 8 -15.36 22.75 23.42
CA GLN A 8 -14.97 21.78 24.44
C GLN A 8 -13.99 20.78 23.84
N ARG A 9 -12.88 20.54 24.55
CA ARG A 9 -11.83 19.62 24.13
C ARG A 9 -11.86 18.37 24.99
N TYR A 10 -11.84 17.21 24.33
CA TYR A 10 -11.70 15.90 24.95
C TYR A 10 -10.47 15.20 24.39
N THR A 11 -9.78 14.48 25.26
CA THR A 11 -8.71 13.55 24.90
C THR A 11 -9.23 12.13 24.96
N ILE A 12 -8.50 11.14 24.41
CA ILE A 12 -8.86 9.74 24.57
C ILE A 12 -8.88 9.31 26.05
N PHE A 13 -8.07 9.97 26.89
CA PHE A 13 -7.93 9.69 28.32
C PHE A 13 -9.14 10.12 29.15
N ASP A 14 -9.99 11.00 28.61
CA ASP A 14 -11.20 11.47 29.26
C ASP A 14 -12.37 10.47 29.11
N ASN A 15 -12.19 9.39 28.34
CA ASN A 15 -13.20 8.35 28.17
C ASN A 15 -12.94 7.17 29.13
N PRO A 16 -13.70 7.07 30.26
CA PRO A 16 -13.48 6.04 31.27
C PRO A 16 -13.90 4.62 30.84
N PHE A 17 -14.57 4.50 29.69
CA PHE A 17 -15.06 3.21 29.17
C PHE A 17 -14.05 2.49 28.26
N LEU A 18 -12.92 3.14 27.92
CA LEU A 18 -11.89 2.51 27.11
C LEU A 18 -10.92 1.70 27.99
N PRO A 19 -10.61 0.43 27.62
CA PRO A 19 -9.59 -0.33 28.32
C PRO A 19 -8.21 0.35 28.21
N ALA A 20 -7.44 0.35 29.30
CA ALA A 20 -6.12 0.98 29.33
C ALA A 20 -5.17 0.43 28.26
N GLU A 21 -5.18 -0.89 28.05
CA GLU A 21 -4.37 -1.56 27.02
C GLU A 21 -4.69 -1.07 25.61
N PHE A 22 -6.00 -0.84 25.33
CA PHE A 22 -6.43 -0.29 24.04
C PHE A 22 -5.95 1.15 23.84
N VAL A 23 -6.00 1.98 24.89
CA VAL A 23 -5.49 3.36 24.84
C VAL A 23 -3.99 3.39 24.62
N GLU A 24 -3.22 2.54 25.35
CA GLU A 24 -1.78 2.41 25.14
C GLU A 24 -1.42 1.98 23.72
N GLN A 25 -2.14 1.00 23.19
CA GLN A 25 -1.92 0.53 21.82
C GLN A 25 -2.15 1.65 20.81
N LEU A 26 -3.26 2.40 20.92
CA LEU A 26 -3.53 3.53 20.03
C LEU A 26 -2.49 4.65 20.14
N CYS A 27 -2.02 4.94 21.36
CA CYS A 27 -0.96 5.91 21.57
C CYS A 27 0.32 5.51 20.83
N LYS A 28 0.74 4.25 20.92
CA LYS A 28 1.90 3.72 20.20
C LYS A 28 1.71 3.74 18.69
N GLU A 29 0.52 3.31 18.20
CA GLU A 29 0.20 3.26 16.76
C GLU A 29 0.23 4.63 16.08
N TYR A 30 -0.11 5.70 16.80
CA TYR A 30 -0.18 7.05 16.24
C TYR A 30 0.95 7.97 16.67
N GLU A 31 1.89 7.50 17.51
CA GLU A 31 2.99 8.31 18.01
C GLU A 31 3.75 9.02 16.87
N GLY A 32 4.03 10.31 17.07
CA GLY A 32 4.72 11.15 16.09
C GLY A 32 3.94 11.51 14.84
N THR A 33 2.65 11.17 14.75
CA THR A 33 1.80 11.50 13.61
C THR A 33 0.80 12.61 13.96
N ILE A 34 0.24 13.28 12.93
CA ILE A 34 -0.87 14.24 13.09
C ILE A 34 -2.10 13.57 13.73
N TYR A 35 -2.25 12.27 13.59
CA TYR A 35 -3.37 11.52 14.15
C TYR A 35 -3.26 11.39 15.66
N TYR A 36 -2.06 11.35 16.23
CA TYR A 36 -1.86 11.43 17.67
C TYR A 36 -2.42 12.74 18.22
N ASP A 37 -2.03 13.87 17.61
CA ASP A 37 -2.53 15.18 18.01
C ASP A 37 -4.06 15.29 17.93
N ARG A 38 -4.65 14.79 16.84
CA ARG A 38 -6.09 14.92 16.58
C ARG A 38 -6.95 13.93 17.34
N LEU A 39 -6.55 12.65 17.37
CA LEU A 39 -7.38 11.55 17.89
C LEU A 39 -7.06 11.20 19.34
N ILE A 40 -5.81 11.34 19.77
CA ILE A 40 -5.40 11.07 21.15
C ILE A 40 -5.53 12.33 22.00
N LEU A 41 -4.99 13.46 21.54
CA LEU A 41 -4.98 14.70 22.29
C LEU A 41 -6.17 15.64 22.01
N GLY A 42 -7.04 15.31 21.07
CA GLY A 42 -8.21 16.12 20.71
C GLY A 42 -7.85 17.53 20.20
N LEU A 43 -6.69 17.69 19.54
CA LEU A 43 -6.22 18.98 19.05
C LEU A 43 -6.77 19.29 17.66
N TRP A 44 -7.24 20.51 17.47
CA TRP A 44 -7.54 21.07 16.16
C TRP A 44 -6.26 21.59 15.52
N LYS A 45 -5.52 20.67 14.91
CA LYS A 45 -4.21 20.96 14.31
C LYS A 45 -4.28 20.75 12.80
N ARG A 46 -3.74 21.68 12.01
CA ARG A 46 -3.54 21.46 10.58
C ARG A 46 -2.49 20.39 10.39
N ALA A 47 -2.71 19.55 9.39
CA ALA A 47 -1.69 18.59 8.98
C ALA A 47 -0.61 19.34 8.20
N GLU A 48 0.61 19.34 8.71
CA GLU A 48 1.77 19.96 8.07
C GLU A 48 2.93 18.96 8.02
N GLY A 49 3.79 19.07 7.00
CA GLY A 49 4.95 18.21 6.82
C GLY A 49 4.62 16.86 6.20
N ALA A 50 5.47 15.87 6.46
CA ALA A 50 5.37 14.54 5.86
C ALA A 50 4.10 13.80 6.28
N ILE A 51 3.42 13.17 5.30
CA ILE A 51 2.24 12.34 5.52
C ILE A 51 2.63 11.06 6.27
N TYR A 52 3.72 10.41 5.85
CA TYR A 52 4.25 9.17 6.42
C TYR A 52 5.54 9.48 7.19
N LYS A 53 5.43 10.29 8.25
CA LYS A 53 6.59 10.81 8.97
C LYS A 53 7.56 9.73 9.45
N SER A 54 7.09 8.66 10.08
CA SER A 54 7.95 7.56 10.54
C SER A 54 8.71 6.90 9.40
N PHE A 55 8.08 6.80 8.21
CA PHE A 55 8.73 6.28 7.02
C PHE A 55 9.76 7.24 6.44
N ALA A 56 9.43 8.55 6.37
CA ALA A 56 10.35 9.58 5.88
C ALA A 56 11.56 9.76 6.78
N ASP A 57 11.39 9.65 8.10
CA ASP A 57 12.48 9.79 9.07
C ASP A 57 13.46 8.60 9.01
N ASP A 58 12.97 7.36 8.90
CA ASP A 58 13.79 6.15 8.79
C ASP A 58 13.12 5.07 7.93
N PRO A 59 13.30 5.09 6.60
CA PRO A 59 12.74 4.08 5.71
C PRO A 59 13.29 2.66 5.95
N LYS A 60 14.48 2.54 6.56
CA LYS A 60 15.14 1.24 6.75
C LYS A 60 14.40 0.33 7.71
N GLN A 61 13.74 0.89 8.74
CA GLN A 61 12.97 0.13 9.71
C GLN A 61 11.80 -0.66 9.09
N PHE A 62 11.37 -0.28 7.89
CA PHE A 62 10.28 -0.94 7.16
C PHE A 62 10.78 -1.97 6.14
N ARG A 63 12.08 -2.13 6.03
CA ARG A 63 12.66 -3.06 5.06
C ARG A 63 12.45 -4.50 5.49
N CYS A 64 12.14 -5.35 4.51
CA CYS A 64 12.18 -6.80 4.67
C CYS A 64 12.79 -7.47 3.45
N ASP A 65 13.25 -8.71 3.64
CA ASP A 65 13.69 -9.59 2.58
C ASP A 65 12.78 -10.82 2.52
N ILE A 66 12.49 -11.30 1.30
CA ILE A 66 11.82 -12.57 1.07
C ILE A 66 12.93 -13.59 0.77
N VAL A 67 13.00 -14.62 1.59
CA VAL A 67 14.08 -15.63 1.58
C VAL A 67 13.52 -17.05 1.51
N ASP A 68 14.31 -17.99 1.03
CA ASP A 68 13.92 -19.41 1.03
C ASP A 68 14.06 -20.01 2.45
N GLU A 69 15.10 -19.59 3.18
CA GLU A 69 15.35 -20.01 4.57
C GLU A 69 15.57 -18.78 5.44
N LEU A 70 14.99 -18.81 6.66
CA LEU A 70 15.14 -17.72 7.62
C LEU A 70 16.51 -17.81 8.32
N PHE A 71 17.23 -16.69 8.28
CA PHE A 71 18.47 -16.53 9.03
C PHE A 71 18.34 -15.36 10.01
N PRO A 72 18.92 -15.45 11.21
CA PRO A 72 18.91 -14.35 12.15
C PRO A 72 19.58 -13.11 11.53
N ASP A 73 18.79 -12.11 11.22
CA ASP A 73 19.26 -10.79 10.78
C ASP A 73 18.61 -9.71 11.67
N PRO A 74 19.36 -9.07 12.57
CA PRO A 74 18.85 -8.05 13.46
C PRO A 74 18.47 -6.74 12.73
N GLU A 75 18.97 -6.52 11.51
CA GLU A 75 18.76 -5.29 10.75
C GLU A 75 17.63 -5.37 9.74
N CYS A 76 17.19 -6.59 9.39
CA CYS A 76 16.19 -6.78 8.35
C CYS A 76 15.18 -7.90 8.72
N LYS A 77 13.90 -7.55 8.74
CA LYS A 77 12.83 -8.54 8.88
C LYS A 77 12.83 -9.50 7.69
N GLN A 78 12.72 -10.78 7.95
CA GLN A 78 12.67 -11.80 6.91
C GLN A 78 11.33 -12.50 6.90
N PHE A 79 10.87 -12.85 5.71
CA PHE A 79 9.71 -13.70 5.46
C PHE A 79 10.09 -14.74 4.41
N ARG A 80 9.49 -15.94 4.51
CA ARG A 80 9.55 -16.93 3.43
C ARG A 80 8.40 -16.69 2.46
N LYS A 81 8.49 -17.25 1.26
CA LYS A 81 7.37 -17.22 0.31
C LYS A 81 6.11 -17.86 0.90
N GLU A 82 6.26 -18.92 1.69
CA GLU A 82 5.17 -19.66 2.35
C GLU A 82 4.46 -18.81 3.42
N ASP A 83 5.11 -17.82 3.97
CA ASP A 83 4.50 -16.91 4.95
C ASP A 83 3.54 -15.92 4.28
N ILE A 84 3.60 -15.78 2.93
CA ILE A 84 2.74 -14.90 2.13
C ILE A 84 1.56 -15.73 1.61
N THR A 85 0.42 -15.61 2.26
CA THR A 85 -0.77 -16.41 1.96
C THR A 85 -1.56 -15.89 0.77
N SER A 86 -1.49 -14.58 0.49
CA SER A 86 -2.23 -13.94 -0.60
C SER A 86 -1.44 -12.75 -1.16
N ILE A 87 -1.49 -12.56 -2.47
CA ILE A 87 -0.88 -11.42 -3.18
C ILE A 87 -1.96 -10.71 -3.98
N GLU A 88 -2.05 -9.40 -3.78
CA GLU A 88 -2.92 -8.50 -4.54
C GLU A 88 -2.09 -7.47 -5.30
N LEU A 89 -2.53 -7.13 -6.50
CA LEU A 89 -1.89 -6.10 -7.30
C LEU A 89 -2.80 -4.89 -7.46
N GLY A 90 -2.21 -3.73 -7.60
CA GLY A 90 -2.91 -2.47 -7.87
C GLY A 90 -2.28 -1.75 -9.04
N ILE A 91 -3.12 -1.14 -9.88
CA ILE A 91 -2.70 -0.21 -10.91
C ILE A 91 -3.40 1.13 -10.70
N ASP A 92 -2.63 2.21 -10.74
CA ASP A 92 -3.11 3.58 -10.77
C ASP A 92 -2.72 4.21 -12.12
N PHE A 93 -3.72 4.74 -12.82
CA PHE A 93 -3.55 5.29 -14.15
C PHE A 93 -3.15 6.76 -14.03
N GLY A 94 -1.94 7.09 -14.47
CA GLY A 94 -1.48 8.46 -14.55
C GLY A 94 -1.95 9.16 -15.82
N GLY A 95 -2.08 10.48 -15.73
CA GLY A 95 -2.27 11.32 -16.93
C GLY A 95 -0.92 11.67 -17.60
N SER A 96 -0.96 12.57 -18.56
CA SER A 96 0.23 13.00 -19.36
C SER A 96 1.41 13.52 -18.53
N GLN A 97 1.16 14.00 -17.31
CA GLN A 97 2.19 14.53 -16.42
C GLN A 97 2.49 13.63 -15.20
N SER A 98 1.60 12.70 -14.88
CA SER A 98 1.74 11.75 -13.78
C SER A 98 1.87 10.34 -14.34
N GLY A 99 2.94 9.62 -14.00
CA GLY A 99 3.15 8.26 -14.51
C GLY A 99 2.13 7.24 -14.00
N HIS A 100 1.97 6.15 -14.75
CA HIS A 100 1.26 4.96 -14.27
C HIS A 100 2.03 4.30 -13.13
N SER A 101 1.31 3.78 -12.14
CA SER A 101 1.94 3.13 -10.99
C SER A 101 1.39 1.72 -10.78
N PHE A 102 2.28 0.76 -10.62
CA PHE A 102 1.98 -0.64 -10.33
C PHE A 102 2.51 -1.01 -8.96
N VAL A 103 1.72 -1.72 -8.17
CA VAL A 103 2.11 -2.17 -6.83
C VAL A 103 1.61 -3.59 -6.60
N ALA A 104 2.48 -4.45 -6.07
CA ALA A 104 2.12 -5.77 -5.57
C ALA A 104 2.25 -5.80 -4.05
N ARG A 105 1.22 -6.31 -3.37
CA ARG A 105 1.17 -6.45 -1.90
C ARG A 105 0.93 -7.89 -1.54
N GLY A 106 1.77 -8.40 -0.65
CA GLY A 106 1.56 -9.68 0.01
C GLY A 106 0.97 -9.48 1.40
N TYR A 107 0.21 -10.47 1.85
CA TYR A 107 -0.37 -10.54 3.17
C TYR A 107 0.06 -11.84 3.83
N THR A 108 0.45 -11.77 5.09
CA THR A 108 0.67 -12.96 5.90
C THR A 108 -0.65 -13.48 6.46
N ASP A 109 -0.61 -14.63 7.13
CA ASP A 109 -1.77 -15.28 7.69
C ASP A 109 -2.60 -14.33 8.58
N ASP A 110 -3.92 -14.38 8.45
CA ASP A 110 -4.87 -13.49 9.14
C ASP A 110 -4.62 -11.98 8.88
N TYR A 111 -4.01 -11.62 7.75
CA TYR A 111 -3.64 -10.25 7.42
C TYR A 111 -2.80 -9.56 8.52
N ARG A 112 -1.96 -10.34 9.20
CA ARG A 112 -1.16 -9.83 10.32
C ARG A 112 -0.15 -8.79 9.87
N GLU A 113 0.59 -9.07 8.81
CA GLU A 113 1.50 -8.13 8.17
C GLU A 113 1.09 -7.85 6.72
N VAL A 114 1.42 -6.64 6.26
CA VAL A 114 1.30 -6.20 4.88
C VAL A 114 2.71 -5.94 4.36
N ILE A 115 3.06 -6.62 3.28
CA ILE A 115 4.38 -6.53 2.66
C ILE A 115 4.20 -5.98 1.25
N VAL A 116 4.75 -4.81 0.95
CA VAL A 116 4.82 -4.38 -0.46
C VAL A 116 5.99 -5.10 -1.10
N LEU A 117 5.66 -6.01 -2.01
CA LEU A 117 6.61 -6.92 -2.65
C LEU A 117 7.35 -6.27 -3.80
N LYS A 118 6.63 -5.46 -4.59
CA LYS A 118 7.17 -4.81 -5.78
C LYS A 118 6.39 -3.55 -6.10
N SER A 119 7.09 -2.52 -6.55
CA SER A 119 6.46 -1.33 -7.12
C SER A 119 7.18 -0.85 -8.37
N ARG A 120 6.40 -0.30 -9.32
CA ARG A 120 6.95 0.29 -10.55
C ARG A 120 6.17 1.55 -10.88
N ARG A 121 6.87 2.61 -11.27
CA ARG A 121 6.29 3.81 -11.84
C ARG A 121 6.80 3.98 -13.25
N ILE A 122 5.89 4.21 -14.18
CA ILE A 122 6.19 4.35 -15.60
C ILE A 122 5.77 5.75 -16.03
N MET A 123 6.72 6.53 -16.50
CA MET A 123 6.49 7.88 -17.00
C MET A 123 6.62 7.86 -18.53
N ALA A 124 5.69 8.49 -19.23
CA ALA A 124 5.72 8.56 -20.69
C ALA A 124 7.05 9.15 -21.24
N ARG A 125 7.66 10.06 -20.49
CA ARG A 125 8.97 10.66 -20.86
C ARG A 125 10.16 9.73 -20.73
N ASP A 126 10.04 8.64 -19.99
CA ASP A 126 11.12 7.69 -19.71
C ASP A 126 11.06 6.48 -20.67
N GLU A 127 9.97 6.36 -21.44
CA GLU A 127 9.78 5.32 -22.45
C GLU A 127 10.18 5.81 -23.85
N VAL A 128 10.76 4.91 -24.62
CA VAL A 128 11.18 5.19 -26.03
C VAL A 128 9.96 5.24 -26.96
N GLU A 129 8.91 4.47 -26.60
CA GLU A 129 7.64 4.36 -27.33
C GLU A 129 6.53 5.05 -26.56
N GLU A 130 5.56 5.59 -27.29
CA GLU A 130 4.35 6.15 -26.67
C GLU A 130 3.59 5.03 -25.89
N ILE A 131 3.20 5.34 -24.66
CA ILE A 131 2.41 4.43 -23.83
C ILE A 131 0.95 4.52 -24.25
N ASP A 132 0.54 3.72 -25.22
CA ASP A 132 -0.87 3.47 -25.51
C ASP A 132 -1.46 2.39 -24.58
N SER A 133 -2.75 2.07 -24.74
CA SER A 133 -3.42 1.07 -23.92
C SER A 133 -2.81 -0.34 -24.09
N ASN A 134 -2.38 -0.70 -25.28
CA ASN A 134 -1.78 -2.03 -25.56
C ASN A 134 -0.41 -2.16 -24.90
N LYS A 135 0.40 -1.10 -25.00
CA LYS A 135 1.71 -1.07 -24.33
C LYS A 135 1.56 -1.12 -22.82
N LEU A 136 0.57 -0.38 -22.25
CA LEU A 136 0.27 -0.42 -20.83
C LEU A 136 -0.18 -1.81 -20.37
N ASP A 137 -1.06 -2.47 -21.12
CA ASP A 137 -1.52 -3.84 -20.87
C ASP A 137 -0.35 -4.83 -20.86
N GLN A 138 0.56 -4.70 -21.83
CA GLN A 138 1.77 -5.52 -21.90
C GLN A 138 2.67 -5.31 -20.68
N LEU A 139 3.01 -4.05 -20.36
CA LEU A 139 3.87 -3.71 -19.24
C LEU A 139 3.30 -4.17 -17.89
N PHE A 140 1.97 -4.11 -17.73
CA PHE A 140 1.33 -4.60 -16.52
C PHE A 140 1.31 -6.12 -16.44
N CYS A 141 1.06 -6.82 -17.54
CA CYS A 141 1.17 -8.29 -17.60
C CYS A 141 2.61 -8.79 -17.36
N GLU A 142 3.60 -8.07 -17.82
CA GLU A 142 5.02 -8.35 -17.51
C GLU A 142 5.30 -8.16 -16.01
N PHE A 143 4.79 -7.07 -15.40
CA PHE A 143 4.91 -6.84 -13.97
C PHE A 143 4.25 -7.95 -13.13
N ILE A 144 3.07 -8.44 -13.54
CA ILE A 144 2.41 -9.58 -12.89
C ILE A 144 3.29 -10.82 -12.97
N GLN A 145 3.85 -11.12 -14.17
CA GLN A 145 4.71 -12.27 -14.35
C GLN A 145 5.95 -12.22 -13.46
N GLU A 146 6.60 -11.05 -13.38
CA GLU A 146 7.74 -10.86 -12.47
C GLU A 146 7.38 -11.09 -11.00
N VAL A 147 6.20 -10.64 -10.58
CA VAL A 147 5.69 -10.87 -9.21
C VAL A 147 5.47 -12.36 -8.96
N ILE A 148 4.87 -13.07 -9.93
CA ILE A 148 4.65 -14.52 -9.86
C ILE A 148 5.99 -15.24 -9.72
N ASP A 149 6.94 -14.94 -10.58
CA ASP A 149 8.24 -15.62 -10.63
C ASP A 149 9.06 -15.39 -9.35
N GLN A 150 8.99 -14.17 -8.80
CA GLN A 150 9.81 -13.78 -7.65
C GLN A 150 9.19 -14.13 -6.30
N TYR A 151 7.87 -13.99 -6.16
CA TYR A 151 7.21 -13.96 -4.85
C TYR A 151 6.06 -14.94 -4.67
N ALA A 152 5.47 -15.44 -5.76
CA ALA A 152 4.29 -16.29 -5.65
C ALA A 152 4.63 -17.76 -5.42
N ILE A 153 3.67 -18.47 -4.84
CA ILE A 153 3.60 -19.91 -4.84
C ILE A 153 2.49 -20.32 -5.79
N CYS A 154 2.87 -21.00 -6.88
CA CYS A 154 1.92 -21.52 -7.85
C CYS A 154 2.13 -23.02 -8.02
N VAL A 155 1.04 -23.78 -8.01
CA VAL A 155 1.00 -25.22 -8.28
C VAL A 155 0.35 -25.43 -9.63
N ASN A 156 1.03 -26.13 -10.52
CA ASN A 156 0.55 -26.39 -11.87
C ASN A 156 0.16 -27.87 -12.02
N TYR A 157 -0.94 -28.13 -12.72
CA TYR A 157 -1.33 -29.47 -13.16
C TYR A 157 -1.35 -29.47 -14.69
N GLY A 158 -0.31 -30.03 -15.30
CA GLY A 158 -0.09 -29.94 -16.74
C GLY A 158 0.10 -28.49 -17.21
N GLU A 159 -0.75 -28.05 -18.13
CA GLU A 159 -0.75 -26.67 -18.65
C GLU A 159 -1.64 -25.71 -17.80
N TYR A 160 -2.33 -26.21 -16.79
CA TYR A 160 -3.25 -25.42 -15.97
C TYR A 160 -2.63 -25.07 -14.61
N VAL A 161 -2.92 -23.85 -14.15
CA VAL A 161 -2.60 -23.43 -12.77
C VAL A 161 -3.72 -23.97 -11.86
N GLU A 162 -3.37 -24.92 -10.99
CA GLU A 162 -4.30 -25.45 -9.99
C GLU A 162 -4.47 -24.47 -8.81
N TYR A 163 -3.38 -23.86 -8.42
CA TYR A 163 -3.34 -22.86 -7.34
C TYR A 163 -2.27 -21.82 -7.62
N CYS A 164 -2.55 -20.57 -7.32
CA CYS A 164 -1.55 -19.51 -7.23
C CYS A 164 -2.04 -18.46 -6.22
N ASN A 165 -1.18 -18.06 -5.30
CA ASN A 165 -1.53 -17.08 -4.27
C ASN A 165 -1.57 -15.63 -4.80
N VAL A 166 -1.39 -15.39 -6.09
CA VAL A 166 -1.73 -14.14 -6.76
C VAL A 166 -3.21 -14.18 -7.16
N GLU A 167 -4.05 -13.47 -6.41
CA GLU A 167 -5.51 -13.67 -6.46
C GLU A 167 -6.27 -12.55 -7.18
N SER A 168 -5.82 -11.31 -7.02
CA SER A 168 -6.62 -10.16 -7.43
C SER A 168 -5.78 -9.01 -7.97
N VAL A 169 -6.36 -8.33 -8.98
CA VAL A 169 -5.90 -7.04 -9.49
C VAL A 169 -6.98 -6.00 -9.26
N PHE A 170 -6.58 -4.83 -8.79
CA PHE A 170 -7.45 -3.68 -8.58
C PHE A 170 -6.98 -2.48 -9.40
N TRP A 171 -7.93 -1.76 -10.03
CA TRP A 171 -7.64 -0.49 -10.70
C TRP A 171 -8.49 0.64 -10.18
N ASP A 172 -8.09 1.89 -10.47
CA ASP A 172 -8.88 3.07 -10.16
C ASP A 172 -10.16 3.13 -11.02
N ASN A 173 -11.33 3.11 -10.41
CA ASN A 173 -12.63 3.11 -11.09
C ASN A 173 -12.92 4.40 -11.88
N ALA A 174 -12.10 5.46 -11.76
CA ALA A 174 -12.23 6.67 -12.56
C ALA A 174 -11.89 6.43 -14.04
N GLU A 175 -11.01 5.47 -14.35
CA GLU A 175 -10.49 5.19 -15.69
C GLU A 175 -11.07 3.86 -16.25
N THR A 176 -12.38 3.83 -16.49
CA THR A 176 -13.10 2.60 -16.87
C THR A 176 -12.59 1.97 -18.16
N VAL A 177 -12.20 2.77 -19.15
CA VAL A 177 -11.72 2.26 -20.46
C VAL A 177 -10.41 1.51 -20.28
N LEU A 178 -9.42 2.13 -19.63
CA LEU A 178 -8.13 1.50 -19.36
C LEU A 178 -8.29 0.30 -18.41
N GLY A 179 -9.14 0.41 -17.38
CA GLY A 179 -9.43 -0.68 -16.47
C GLY A 179 -10.02 -1.91 -17.17
N ASN A 180 -10.91 -1.73 -18.16
CA ASN A 180 -11.45 -2.83 -18.95
C ASN A 180 -10.40 -3.42 -19.91
N SER A 181 -9.50 -2.61 -20.48
CA SER A 181 -8.37 -3.09 -21.30
C SER A 181 -7.47 -4.01 -20.47
N ILE A 182 -7.03 -3.53 -19.30
CA ILE A 182 -6.23 -4.32 -18.35
C ILE A 182 -6.95 -5.61 -17.96
N ARG A 183 -8.25 -5.56 -17.65
CA ARG A 183 -9.01 -6.77 -17.32
C ARG A 183 -8.90 -7.80 -18.44
N ASN A 184 -9.18 -7.41 -19.67
CA ASN A 184 -9.16 -8.30 -20.82
C ASN A 184 -7.76 -8.92 -21.05
N ALA A 185 -6.70 -8.11 -20.87
CA ALA A 185 -5.33 -8.57 -21.03
C ALA A 185 -4.93 -9.56 -19.92
N VAL A 186 -5.25 -9.24 -18.67
CA VAL A 186 -4.91 -10.08 -17.51
C VAL A 186 -5.71 -11.39 -17.53
N GLU A 187 -7.03 -11.35 -17.70
CA GLU A 187 -7.88 -12.56 -17.73
C GLU A 187 -7.50 -13.52 -18.88
N ARG A 188 -6.99 -12.99 -20.00
CA ARG A 188 -6.48 -13.81 -21.10
C ARG A 188 -5.18 -14.54 -20.75
N ARG A 189 -4.27 -13.88 -20.04
CA ARG A 189 -2.94 -14.42 -19.73
C ARG A 189 -2.90 -15.17 -18.39
N PHE A 190 -3.69 -14.71 -17.43
CA PHE A 190 -3.76 -15.21 -16.06
C PHE A 190 -5.21 -15.46 -15.64
N PRO A 191 -5.89 -16.50 -16.19
CA PRO A 191 -7.33 -16.67 -16.05
C PRO A 191 -7.82 -16.94 -14.62
N TRP A 192 -6.91 -17.24 -13.70
CA TRP A 192 -7.22 -17.42 -12.28
C TRP A 192 -7.24 -16.12 -11.48
N ILE A 193 -6.70 -15.01 -12.03
CA ILE A 193 -6.64 -13.72 -11.32
C ILE A 193 -7.95 -12.96 -11.51
N SER A 194 -8.61 -12.61 -10.40
CA SER A 194 -9.79 -11.75 -10.41
C SER A 194 -9.42 -10.29 -10.65
N VAL A 195 -9.99 -9.65 -11.66
CA VAL A 195 -9.67 -8.26 -12.03
C VAL A 195 -10.90 -7.38 -11.86
N ARG A 196 -10.81 -6.36 -10.97
CA ARG A 196 -11.97 -5.56 -10.58
C ARG A 196 -11.61 -4.11 -10.17
N PRO A 197 -12.57 -3.17 -10.27
CA PRO A 197 -12.35 -1.81 -9.77
C PRO A 197 -12.21 -1.79 -8.26
N ALA A 198 -11.31 -0.92 -7.78
CA ALA A 198 -11.08 -0.74 -6.35
C ALA A 198 -12.26 -0.04 -5.68
N LYS A 199 -12.68 -0.55 -4.51
CA LYS A 199 -13.61 0.16 -3.63
C LYS A 199 -12.83 1.20 -2.83
N LYS A 200 -12.91 2.46 -3.24
CA LYS A 200 -12.16 3.55 -2.58
C LYS A 200 -12.87 4.05 -1.33
N LYS A 201 -12.17 4.08 -0.22
CA LYS A 201 -12.48 4.94 0.94
C LYS A 201 -11.87 6.33 0.72
N THR A 202 -12.17 7.27 1.61
CA THR A 202 -11.55 8.60 1.57
C THR A 202 -10.03 8.49 1.59
N ILE A 203 -9.34 9.46 0.99
CA ILE A 203 -7.86 9.48 0.99
C ILE A 203 -7.31 9.48 2.43
N THR A 204 -7.95 10.25 3.32
CA THR A 204 -7.58 10.32 4.74
C THR A 204 -7.70 8.98 5.45
N ASP A 205 -8.75 8.18 5.16
CA ASP A 205 -8.91 6.84 5.76
C ASP A 205 -7.85 5.88 5.27
N ARG A 206 -7.47 5.97 4.00
CA ARG A 206 -6.40 5.13 3.41
C ARG A 206 -5.04 5.47 4.01
N ILE A 207 -4.73 6.77 4.13
CA ILE A 207 -3.49 7.25 4.77
C ILE A 207 -3.45 6.78 6.24
N ARG A 208 -4.53 6.99 6.99
CA ARG A 208 -4.63 6.58 8.40
C ARG A 208 -4.43 5.07 8.57
N CYS A 209 -5.00 4.25 7.70
CA CYS A 209 -4.79 2.81 7.73
C CYS A 209 -3.31 2.45 7.55
N THR A 210 -2.63 3.05 6.57
CA THR A 210 -1.21 2.81 6.32
C THR A 210 -0.34 3.26 7.48
N VAL A 211 -0.58 4.47 8.01
CA VAL A 211 0.15 5.00 9.19
C VAL A 211 -0.04 4.09 10.40
N LYS A 212 -1.26 3.58 10.62
CA LYS A 212 -1.56 2.63 11.70
C LYS A 212 -0.78 1.32 11.55
N LEU A 213 -0.71 0.76 10.34
CA LEU A 213 0.07 -0.45 10.07
C LEU A 213 1.57 -0.22 10.29
N MET A 214 2.09 0.95 9.90
CA MET A 214 3.48 1.35 10.15
C MET A 214 3.77 1.44 11.65
N GLY A 215 2.93 2.17 12.41
CA GLY A 215 3.09 2.32 13.85
C GLY A 215 2.96 1.02 14.64
N ALA A 216 2.16 0.08 14.13
CA ALA A 216 2.01 -1.25 14.74
C ALA A 216 3.12 -2.24 14.36
N GLY A 217 4.13 -1.84 13.55
CA GLY A 217 5.19 -2.73 13.06
C GLY A 217 4.67 -3.84 12.12
N ARG A 218 3.60 -3.57 11.38
CA ARG A 218 2.90 -4.52 10.52
C ARG A 218 2.99 -4.17 9.03
N PHE A 219 3.78 -3.17 8.67
CA PHE A 219 3.99 -2.71 7.30
C PHE A 219 5.45 -2.89 6.92
N PHE A 220 5.70 -3.57 5.80
CA PHE A 220 7.05 -3.82 5.30
C PHE A 220 7.14 -3.58 3.80
N ILE A 221 8.36 -3.32 3.32
CA ILE A 221 8.68 -3.16 1.90
C ILE A 221 9.92 -3.97 1.55
N THR A 222 9.93 -4.59 0.39
CA THR A 222 11.13 -5.23 -0.16
C THR A 222 12.03 -4.20 -0.84
N LYS A 223 13.22 -4.63 -1.24
CA LYS A 223 14.15 -3.83 -2.05
C LYS A 223 13.58 -3.43 -3.43
N ASP A 224 12.60 -4.17 -3.96
CA ASP A 224 12.00 -3.94 -5.28
C ASP A 224 10.88 -2.87 -5.27
N CYS A 225 10.86 -2.03 -4.23
CA CYS A 225 9.85 -0.99 -4.01
C CYS A 225 10.42 0.44 -4.05
N GLU A 226 11.44 0.73 -4.86
CA GLU A 226 12.08 2.06 -4.89
C GLU A 226 11.10 3.19 -5.27
N SER A 227 10.19 2.97 -6.22
CA SER A 227 9.20 3.98 -6.60
C SER A 227 8.23 4.30 -5.45
N LEU A 228 7.80 3.28 -4.68
CA LEU A 228 6.97 3.48 -3.49
C LEU A 228 7.74 4.16 -2.37
N LYS A 229 8.98 3.75 -2.13
CA LYS A 229 9.85 4.33 -1.11
C LYS A 229 10.04 5.83 -1.33
N THR A 230 10.33 6.24 -2.57
CA THR A 230 10.40 7.66 -2.95
C THR A 230 9.06 8.35 -2.69
N ALA A 231 7.94 7.79 -3.17
CA ALA A 231 6.63 8.38 -3.01
C ALA A 231 6.23 8.56 -1.54
N PHE A 232 6.57 7.61 -0.65
CA PHE A 232 6.24 7.71 0.77
C PHE A 232 7.16 8.69 1.51
N SER A 233 8.44 8.76 1.13
CA SER A 233 9.38 9.72 1.70
C SER A 233 9.04 11.16 1.36
N ASP A 234 8.55 11.39 0.12
CA ASP A 234 8.29 12.73 -0.42
C ASP A 234 6.84 13.20 -0.19
N ALA A 235 5.96 12.32 0.29
CA ALA A 235 4.56 12.65 0.48
C ALA A 235 4.38 13.69 1.58
N VAL A 236 3.86 14.87 1.21
CA VAL A 236 3.58 15.97 2.13
C VAL A 236 2.12 16.41 2.06
N TRP A 237 1.62 16.96 3.15
CA TRP A 237 0.30 17.57 3.18
C TRP A 237 0.29 18.84 2.34
N ASN A 238 -0.71 18.97 1.47
CA ASN A 238 -0.92 20.23 0.77
C ASN A 238 -1.42 21.29 1.76
N LYS A 239 -0.76 22.46 1.80
CA LYS A 239 -1.13 23.55 2.70
C LYS A 239 -2.41 24.27 2.29
N ASP A 240 -2.85 24.08 1.03
CA ASP A 240 -3.97 24.81 0.41
C ASP A 240 -5.31 24.06 0.47
N VAL A 241 -5.41 22.99 1.27
CA VAL A 241 -6.64 22.19 1.44
C VAL A 241 -7.13 22.23 2.88
#